data_0df75715ab4d74609c028e2ff72ff609
#
_entry.id   0df75715ab4d74609c028e2ff72ff609
#
_cell.length_a   1.000
_cell.length_b   1.000
_cell.length_c   1.000
_cell.angle_alpha   90.00
_cell.angle_beta   90.00
_cell.angle_gamma   90.00
#
_symmetry.space_group_name_H-M   'P 1'
#
loop_
_entity.id
_entity.type
_entity.pdbx_description
1 polymer ?
#
loop_
_entity_poly.entity_id
_entity_poly.type
_entity_poly.pdbx_seq_one_letter_code
_entity_poly.pdbx_strand_id
1 'polypeptide(L)'
;MPVFVKICGITNDEDALLATALGADAIGFVFAPSPRQVDADTVRDALRRVPREIHTIGVFRDERPERVVEIAGRLGLHGVQLHGHEPDNEVAWIRDRVRFVIRAFAAGDPRLDRVNRDLADVVLVDAPTPGSGRVFDWRLVEGIPSAVRVLLAGGLTPANVGDAIRTARPWGVDVASGVEARPGRKDPRLLREFIEAAREAGDEIDAVEPSPAVSGADGDEVAGSTRPWDWEIDE
;
A
#
# COMPACT_ATOMS: atom_id res chain seq x y z
N MET A 1 -12.76 7.57 -7.77
CA MET A 1 -12.02 6.29 -8.01
C MET A 1 -12.05 5.48 -6.73
N PRO A 2 -12.26 4.15 -6.77
CA PRO A 2 -12.33 3.35 -5.55
C PRO A 2 -11.03 3.49 -4.75
N VAL A 3 -11.14 3.63 -3.43
CA VAL A 3 -9.99 3.71 -2.52
C VAL A 3 -9.17 2.42 -2.62
N PHE A 4 -7.85 2.53 -2.81
CA PHE A 4 -6.95 1.37 -2.87
C PHE A 4 -6.80 0.71 -1.49
N VAL A 5 -6.93 -0.62 -1.41
CA VAL A 5 -6.86 -1.38 -0.15
C VAL A 5 -5.70 -2.36 -0.17
N LYS A 6 -4.73 -2.14 0.72
CA LYS A 6 -3.61 -3.05 0.94
C LYS A 6 -3.74 -3.80 2.26
N ILE A 7 -3.56 -5.12 2.22
CA ILE A 7 -3.53 -5.98 3.41
C ILE A 7 -2.10 -6.42 3.66
N CYS A 8 -1.50 -5.91 4.72
CA CYS A 8 -0.09 -6.12 5.05
C CYS A 8 0.12 -7.23 6.08
N GLY A 9 1.33 -7.83 6.09
CA GLY A 9 1.72 -8.85 7.06
C GLY A 9 1.07 -10.21 6.80
N ILE A 10 0.94 -10.58 5.55
CA ILE A 10 0.55 -11.93 5.11
C ILE A 10 1.67 -12.92 5.42
N THR A 11 1.34 -14.03 6.07
CA THR A 11 2.32 -15.04 6.51
C THR A 11 2.03 -16.45 5.99
N ASN A 12 0.93 -16.63 5.26
CA ASN A 12 0.49 -17.91 4.73
C ASN A 12 -0.41 -17.73 3.50
N ASP A 13 -0.61 -18.79 2.76
CA ASP A 13 -1.39 -18.81 1.52
C ASP A 13 -2.90 -18.67 1.75
N GLU A 14 -3.42 -19.17 2.87
CA GLU A 14 -4.85 -19.05 3.21
C GLU A 14 -5.25 -17.58 3.39
N ASP A 15 -4.46 -16.82 4.17
CA ASP A 15 -4.70 -15.39 4.39
C ASP A 15 -4.48 -14.57 3.11
N ALA A 16 -3.51 -14.96 2.25
CA ALA A 16 -3.30 -14.35 0.95
C ALA A 16 -4.52 -14.49 0.04
N LEU A 17 -5.03 -15.71 -0.10
CA LEU A 17 -6.22 -16.01 -0.90
C LEU A 17 -7.47 -15.33 -0.35
N LEU A 18 -7.63 -15.34 0.96
CA LEU A 18 -8.78 -14.71 1.60
C LEU A 18 -8.80 -13.20 1.36
N ALA A 19 -7.67 -12.51 1.57
CA ALA A 19 -7.56 -11.08 1.31
C ALA A 19 -7.90 -10.75 -0.15
N THR A 20 -7.38 -11.53 -1.09
CA THR A 20 -7.65 -11.41 -2.52
C THR A 20 -9.12 -11.63 -2.86
N ALA A 21 -9.71 -12.72 -2.35
CA ALA A 21 -11.11 -13.06 -2.62
C ALA A 21 -12.10 -12.03 -2.04
N LEU A 22 -11.71 -11.32 -1.00
CA LEU A 22 -12.50 -10.24 -0.39
C LEU A 22 -12.31 -8.89 -1.10
N GLY A 23 -11.42 -8.78 -2.10
CA GLY A 23 -11.26 -7.60 -2.93
C GLY A 23 -10.15 -6.64 -2.47
N ALA A 24 -9.10 -7.15 -1.82
CA ALA A 24 -7.87 -6.38 -1.63
C ALA A 24 -7.17 -6.12 -2.98
N ASP A 25 -6.64 -4.92 -3.19
CA ASP A 25 -5.86 -4.57 -4.39
C ASP A 25 -4.40 -4.99 -4.25
N ALA A 26 -3.90 -5.03 -3.01
CA ALA A 26 -2.53 -5.44 -2.73
C ALA A 26 -2.41 -6.28 -1.45
N ILE A 27 -1.39 -7.13 -1.43
CA ILE A 27 -0.96 -7.86 -0.24
C ILE A 27 0.52 -7.61 0.05
N GLY A 28 0.87 -7.52 1.34
CA GLY A 28 2.24 -7.23 1.80
C GLY A 28 2.86 -8.39 2.57
N PHE A 29 4.11 -8.72 2.25
CA PHE A 29 4.93 -9.74 2.90
C PHE A 29 6.11 -9.07 3.62
N VAL A 30 6.25 -9.29 4.93
CA VAL A 30 7.26 -8.60 5.74
C VAL A 30 8.54 -9.43 5.82
N PHE A 31 9.63 -8.91 5.27
CA PHE A 31 10.97 -9.54 5.35
C PHE A 31 11.79 -9.01 6.54
N ALA A 32 11.36 -7.92 7.16
CA ALA A 32 12.02 -7.37 8.33
C ALA A 32 11.65 -8.12 9.64
N PRO A 33 12.51 -8.08 10.68
CA PRO A 33 12.21 -8.68 11.97
C PRO A 33 10.89 -8.17 12.55
N SER A 34 9.92 -9.07 12.67
CA SER A 34 8.59 -8.78 13.22
C SER A 34 7.84 -10.09 13.51
N PRO A 35 6.74 -10.05 14.29
CA PRO A 35 5.85 -11.22 14.43
C PRO A 35 5.21 -11.69 13.12
N ARG A 36 5.33 -10.91 12.05
CA ARG A 36 4.80 -11.18 10.71
C ARG A 36 5.90 -11.48 9.69
N GLN A 37 7.13 -11.68 10.17
CA GLN A 37 8.25 -11.97 9.28
C GLN A 37 8.04 -13.29 8.55
N VAL A 38 8.32 -13.26 7.24
CA VAL A 38 8.31 -14.44 6.37
C VAL A 38 9.64 -14.61 5.65
N ASP A 39 9.92 -15.83 5.25
CA ASP A 39 11.01 -16.15 4.35
C ASP A 39 10.53 -16.21 2.88
N ALA A 40 11.50 -16.27 1.97
CA ALA A 40 11.21 -16.28 0.53
C ALA A 40 10.49 -17.55 0.06
N ASP A 41 10.63 -18.66 0.76
CA ASP A 41 9.98 -19.92 0.37
C ASP A 41 8.50 -19.89 0.73
N THR A 42 8.17 -19.40 1.92
CA THR A 42 6.78 -19.14 2.34
C THR A 42 6.06 -18.19 1.36
N VAL A 43 6.73 -17.10 0.96
CA VAL A 43 6.15 -16.14 0.01
C VAL A 43 5.95 -16.79 -1.37
N ARG A 44 6.92 -17.55 -1.86
CA ARG A 44 6.81 -18.26 -3.15
C ARG A 44 5.61 -19.20 -3.17
N ASP A 45 5.38 -19.92 -2.07
CA ASP A 45 4.26 -20.86 -1.99
C ASP A 45 2.92 -20.12 -1.97
N ALA A 46 2.82 -19.02 -1.23
CA ALA A 46 1.62 -18.17 -1.24
C ALA A 46 1.33 -17.59 -2.63
N LEU A 47 2.36 -17.08 -3.33
CA LEU A 47 2.24 -16.46 -4.65
C LEU A 47 1.72 -17.40 -5.75
N ARG A 48 1.91 -18.70 -5.62
CA ARG A 48 1.40 -19.70 -6.60
C ARG A 48 -0.12 -19.66 -6.76
N ARG A 49 -0.83 -19.17 -5.76
CA ARG A 49 -2.30 -19.18 -5.69
C ARG A 49 -2.91 -17.77 -5.79
N VAL A 50 -2.08 -16.74 -5.69
CA VAL A 50 -2.51 -15.34 -5.79
C VAL A 50 -2.72 -14.98 -7.27
N PRO A 51 -3.87 -14.40 -7.64
CA PRO A 51 -4.12 -13.90 -8.99
C PRO A 51 -3.11 -12.81 -9.40
N ARG A 52 -2.78 -12.77 -10.70
CA ARG A 52 -1.74 -11.86 -11.21
C ARG A 52 -2.09 -10.38 -11.12
N GLU A 53 -3.37 -10.07 -11.07
CA GLU A 53 -3.92 -8.72 -10.91
C GLU A 53 -3.73 -8.13 -9.51
N ILE A 54 -3.35 -8.95 -8.54
CA ILE A 54 -3.11 -8.52 -7.16
C ILE A 54 -1.68 -8.05 -7.00
N HIS A 55 -1.50 -6.82 -6.53
CA HIS A 55 -0.17 -6.28 -6.28
C HIS A 55 0.49 -6.94 -5.07
N THR A 56 1.64 -7.54 -5.28
CA THR A 56 2.41 -8.23 -4.24
C THR A 56 3.60 -7.37 -3.83
N ILE A 57 3.64 -6.96 -2.57
CA ILE A 57 4.60 -5.99 -2.03
C ILE A 57 5.50 -6.63 -0.98
N GLY A 58 6.81 -6.59 -1.20
CA GLY A 58 7.80 -6.96 -0.18
C GLY A 58 8.08 -5.79 0.75
N VAL A 59 7.94 -5.98 2.06
CA VAL A 59 8.20 -4.94 3.06
C VAL A 59 9.56 -5.17 3.70
N PHE A 60 10.42 -4.17 3.60
CA PHE A 60 11.80 -4.19 4.10
C PHE A 60 12.00 -3.03 5.09
N ARG A 61 13.00 -3.18 5.96
CA ARG A 61 13.36 -2.15 6.93
C ARG A 61 14.87 -2.16 7.13
N ASP A 62 15.53 -1.06 6.76
CA ASP A 62 16.98 -0.89 6.90
C ASP A 62 17.77 -2.09 6.32
N GLU A 63 17.27 -2.69 5.22
CA GLU A 63 17.88 -3.82 4.51
C GLU A 63 18.81 -3.29 3.40
N ARG A 64 19.86 -4.05 3.09
CA ARG A 64 20.79 -3.70 2.00
C ARG A 64 20.06 -3.63 0.65
N PRO A 65 20.29 -2.59 -0.15
CA PRO A 65 19.61 -2.38 -1.43
C PRO A 65 19.68 -3.60 -2.37
N GLU A 66 20.84 -4.25 -2.45
CA GLU A 66 21.04 -5.41 -3.31
C GLU A 66 20.15 -6.58 -2.87
N ARG A 67 19.96 -6.74 -1.55
CA ARG A 67 19.11 -7.80 -1.00
C ARG A 67 17.64 -7.54 -1.26
N VAL A 68 17.21 -6.29 -1.19
CA VAL A 68 15.84 -5.87 -1.55
C VAL A 68 15.54 -6.23 -3.00
N VAL A 69 16.42 -5.82 -3.93
CA VAL A 69 16.25 -6.08 -5.37
C VAL A 69 16.33 -7.58 -5.68
N GLU A 70 17.27 -8.31 -5.05
CA GLU A 70 17.39 -9.77 -5.22
C GLU A 70 16.10 -10.50 -4.84
N ILE A 71 15.55 -10.19 -3.66
CA ILE A 71 14.32 -10.83 -3.18
C ILE A 71 13.13 -10.47 -4.08
N ALA A 72 12.97 -9.20 -4.41
CA ALA A 72 11.89 -8.73 -5.27
C ALA A 72 11.92 -9.42 -6.64
N GLY A 73 13.08 -9.46 -7.28
CA GLY A 73 13.26 -10.10 -8.59
C GLY A 73 13.07 -11.62 -8.55
N ARG A 74 13.64 -12.30 -7.54
CA ARG A 74 13.54 -13.76 -7.39
C ARG A 74 12.11 -14.24 -7.16
N LEU A 75 11.31 -13.45 -6.47
CA LEU A 75 9.91 -13.76 -6.18
C LEU A 75 8.93 -13.18 -7.20
N GLY A 76 9.38 -12.31 -8.09
CA GLY A 76 8.51 -11.62 -9.05
C GLY A 76 7.51 -10.70 -8.36
N LEU A 77 7.92 -10.01 -7.29
CA LEU A 77 7.05 -9.08 -6.58
C LEU A 77 6.75 -7.86 -7.47
N HIS A 78 5.53 -7.34 -7.36
CA HIS A 78 5.13 -6.13 -8.09
C HIS A 78 5.84 -4.89 -7.57
N GLY A 79 6.21 -4.86 -6.29
CA GLY A 79 6.91 -3.73 -5.73
C GLY A 79 7.52 -4.00 -4.36
N VAL A 80 8.17 -2.98 -3.84
CA VAL A 80 8.79 -3.00 -2.52
C VAL A 80 8.28 -1.83 -1.67
N GLN A 81 8.18 -2.06 -0.37
CA GLN A 81 7.92 -1.04 0.63
C GLN A 81 9.15 -0.89 1.52
N LEU A 82 9.72 0.30 1.54
CA LEU A 82 10.85 0.67 2.38
C LEU A 82 10.30 1.34 3.64
N HIS A 83 10.48 0.70 4.78
CA HIS A 83 9.84 1.06 6.05
C HIS A 83 10.86 1.33 7.17
N GLY A 84 12.03 1.78 6.79
CA GLY A 84 13.14 2.11 7.68
C GLY A 84 13.62 3.56 7.51
N HIS A 85 14.93 3.72 7.61
CA HIS A 85 15.61 5.02 7.48
C HIS A 85 16.49 5.04 6.22
N GLU A 86 16.07 4.30 5.19
CA GLU A 86 16.81 4.16 3.95
C GLU A 86 17.14 5.55 3.38
N PRO A 87 18.43 5.85 3.10
CA PRO A 87 18.82 7.14 2.55
C PRO A 87 18.39 7.28 1.08
N ASP A 88 18.15 8.49 0.62
CA ASP A 88 17.57 8.79 -0.68
C ASP A 88 18.38 8.19 -1.86
N ASN A 89 19.70 8.12 -1.75
CA ASN A 89 20.55 7.50 -2.76
C ASN A 89 20.35 5.98 -2.88
N GLU A 90 20.06 5.30 -1.77
CA GLU A 90 19.72 3.86 -1.78
C GLU A 90 18.32 3.64 -2.32
N VAL A 91 17.37 4.49 -1.94
CA VAL A 91 16.01 4.46 -2.48
C VAL A 91 16.03 4.66 -3.99
N ALA A 92 16.76 5.65 -4.51
CA ALA A 92 16.92 5.88 -5.95
C ALA A 92 17.54 4.66 -6.65
N TRP A 93 18.58 4.06 -6.05
CA TRP A 93 19.22 2.87 -6.59
C TRP A 93 18.28 1.66 -6.68
N ILE A 94 17.43 1.45 -5.65
CA ILE A 94 16.39 0.40 -5.64
C ILE A 94 15.34 0.70 -6.71
N ARG A 95 14.85 1.95 -6.78
CA ARG A 95 13.81 2.37 -7.71
C ARG A 95 14.17 2.10 -9.18
N ASP A 96 15.42 2.31 -9.55
CA ASP A 96 15.91 1.99 -10.90
C ASP A 96 15.87 0.50 -11.27
N ARG A 97 15.62 -0.38 -10.28
CA ARG A 97 15.73 -1.85 -10.42
C ARG A 97 14.47 -2.62 -10.04
N VAL A 98 13.47 -1.95 -9.50
CA VAL A 98 12.17 -2.53 -9.17
C VAL A 98 11.06 -1.75 -9.88
N ARG A 99 9.92 -2.39 -10.09
CA ARG A 99 8.81 -1.76 -10.82
C ARG A 99 8.12 -0.66 -10.03
N PHE A 100 8.08 -0.77 -8.68
CA PHE A 100 7.26 0.07 -7.83
C PHE A 100 7.83 0.21 -6.42
N VAL A 101 7.86 1.43 -5.90
CA VAL A 101 8.37 1.73 -4.57
C VAL A 101 7.33 2.45 -3.73
N ILE A 102 7.00 1.85 -2.59
CA ILE A 102 6.31 2.51 -1.48
C ILE A 102 7.36 2.95 -0.46
N ARG A 103 7.36 4.21 -0.08
CA ARG A 103 8.21 4.70 1.00
C ARG A 103 7.37 5.04 2.22
N ALA A 104 7.68 4.42 3.37
CA ALA A 104 6.92 4.62 4.59
C ALA A 104 7.56 5.67 5.50
N PHE A 105 6.72 6.51 6.09
CA PHE A 105 7.11 7.55 7.04
C PHE A 105 6.17 7.54 8.25
N ALA A 106 6.68 7.97 9.39
CA ALA A 106 5.82 8.30 10.52
C ALA A 106 5.00 9.58 10.23
N ALA A 107 3.79 9.64 10.72
CA ALA A 107 2.99 10.86 10.64
C ALA A 107 3.72 12.02 11.32
N GLY A 108 3.82 13.16 10.63
CA GLY A 108 4.57 14.33 11.08
C GLY A 108 6.09 14.27 10.84
N ASP A 109 6.58 13.29 10.09
CA ASP A 109 7.98 13.26 9.67
C ASP A 109 8.27 14.45 8.73
N PRO A 110 9.27 15.30 9.03
CA PRO A 110 9.55 16.49 8.20
C PRO A 110 10.03 16.15 6.78
N ARG A 111 10.38 14.90 6.50
CA ARG A 111 10.70 14.44 5.15
C ARG A 111 9.47 14.36 4.24
N LEU A 112 8.26 14.25 4.81
CA LEU A 112 7.00 14.24 4.07
C LEU A 112 6.80 15.49 3.22
N ASP A 113 7.22 16.67 3.71
CA ASP A 113 7.11 17.94 2.98
C ASP A 113 7.96 18.00 1.69
N ARG A 114 8.95 17.12 1.57
CA ARG A 114 9.95 17.11 0.49
C ARG A 114 9.85 15.86 -0.39
N VAL A 115 8.91 14.98 -0.08
CA VAL A 115 8.71 13.77 -0.88
C VAL A 115 8.27 14.15 -2.29
N ASN A 116 8.91 13.54 -3.28
CA ASN A 116 8.58 13.69 -4.68
C ASN A 116 8.50 12.32 -5.37
N ARG A 117 8.01 12.30 -6.60
CA ARG A 117 7.87 11.07 -7.40
C ARG A 117 9.21 10.44 -7.81
N ASP A 118 10.31 11.15 -7.69
CA ASP A 118 11.62 10.62 -8.07
C ASP A 118 12.13 9.56 -7.06
N LEU A 119 11.58 9.57 -5.84
CA LEU A 119 11.98 8.66 -4.76
C LEU A 119 10.92 7.64 -4.36
N ALA A 120 9.64 7.86 -4.71
CA ALA A 120 8.56 6.94 -4.37
C ALA A 120 7.36 7.11 -5.31
N ASP A 121 6.72 6.03 -5.68
CA ASP A 121 5.45 6.02 -6.43
C ASP A 121 4.27 6.27 -5.50
N VAL A 122 4.39 5.78 -4.27
CA VAL A 122 3.42 5.95 -3.18
C VAL A 122 4.15 6.23 -1.87
N VAL A 123 3.60 7.13 -1.08
CA VAL A 123 4.03 7.39 0.29
C VAL A 123 3.06 6.74 1.25
N LEU A 124 3.56 5.87 2.11
CA LEU A 124 2.79 5.31 3.22
C LEU A 124 3.03 6.17 4.46
N VAL A 125 1.94 6.63 5.08
CA VAL A 125 1.99 7.36 6.36
C VAL A 125 1.46 6.47 7.47
N ASP A 126 2.35 6.10 8.40
CA ASP A 126 2.05 5.25 9.55
C ASP A 126 1.95 6.08 10.84
N ALA A 127 1.38 5.51 11.89
CA ALA A 127 1.40 6.12 13.21
C ALA A 127 2.83 6.45 13.67
N PRO A 128 3.03 7.50 14.50
CA PRO A 128 4.37 7.88 14.99
C PRO A 128 5.10 6.73 15.72
N THR A 129 4.36 5.74 16.23
CA THR A 129 4.89 4.49 16.77
C THR A 129 4.35 3.32 15.94
N PRO A 130 5.06 2.89 14.89
CA PRO A 130 4.59 1.84 13.99
C PRO A 130 4.27 0.54 14.72
N GLY A 131 3.18 -0.12 14.35
CA GLY A 131 2.74 -1.38 14.94
C GLY A 131 2.12 -1.29 16.34
N SER A 132 1.98 -0.09 16.92
CA SER A 132 1.37 0.13 18.24
C SER A 132 -0.16 -0.05 18.24
N GLY A 133 -0.80 -0.05 17.07
CA GLY A 133 -2.26 -0.04 16.94
C GLY A 133 -2.91 1.29 17.38
N ARG A 134 -2.12 2.32 17.64
CA ARG A 134 -2.62 3.64 18.05
C ARG A 134 -2.95 4.48 16.83
N VAL A 135 -4.13 5.08 16.85
CA VAL A 135 -4.58 6.07 15.86
C VAL A 135 -3.85 7.39 16.10
N PHE A 136 -3.48 8.08 15.04
CA PHE A 136 -2.95 9.44 15.06
C PHE A 136 -3.95 10.43 14.43
N ASP A 137 -3.65 11.72 14.49
CA ASP A 137 -4.47 12.74 13.82
C ASP A 137 -4.27 12.65 12.30
N TRP A 138 -5.26 12.10 11.60
CA TRP A 138 -5.20 11.88 10.14
C TRP A 138 -5.06 13.15 9.32
N ARG A 139 -5.35 14.34 9.90
CA ARG A 139 -5.12 15.64 9.25
C ARG A 139 -3.64 15.93 9.01
N LEU A 140 -2.73 15.22 9.67
CA LEU A 140 -1.29 15.33 9.42
C LEU A 140 -0.86 14.91 8.00
N VAL A 141 -1.74 14.30 7.22
CA VAL A 141 -1.48 13.99 5.80
C VAL A 141 -1.87 15.14 4.85
N GLU A 142 -2.61 16.15 5.32
CA GLU A 142 -3.09 17.27 4.48
C GLU A 142 -1.94 18.10 3.88
N GLY A 143 -0.76 18.13 4.50
CA GLY A 143 0.43 18.85 4.01
C GLY A 143 1.25 18.12 2.96
N ILE A 144 0.93 16.87 2.64
CA ILE A 144 1.70 16.08 1.68
C ILE A 144 1.41 16.59 0.26
N PRO A 145 2.45 16.78 -0.60
CA PRO A 145 2.26 17.27 -1.95
C PRO A 145 1.25 16.43 -2.74
N SER A 146 0.27 17.06 -3.37
CA SER A 146 -0.81 16.40 -4.15
C SER A 146 -0.29 15.58 -5.34
N ALA A 147 0.94 15.80 -5.76
CA ALA A 147 1.62 15.02 -6.79
C ALA A 147 1.93 13.58 -6.35
N VAL A 148 1.91 13.29 -5.04
CA VAL A 148 2.28 11.99 -4.47
C VAL A 148 1.01 11.27 -3.97
N ARG A 149 0.88 9.99 -4.29
CA ARG A 149 -0.19 9.15 -3.77
C ARG A 149 0.07 8.81 -2.31
N VAL A 150 -0.93 8.99 -1.45
CA VAL A 150 -0.83 8.69 -0.01
C VAL A 150 -1.56 7.40 0.30
N LEU A 151 -0.85 6.44 0.89
CA LEU A 151 -1.38 5.22 1.49
C LEU A 151 -1.42 5.42 3.02
N LEU A 152 -2.60 5.53 3.59
CA LEU A 152 -2.78 5.76 5.01
C LEU A 152 -2.68 4.45 5.78
N ALA A 153 -1.87 4.41 6.82
CA ALA A 153 -1.68 3.28 7.72
C ALA A 153 -1.82 3.70 9.19
N GLY A 154 -1.43 2.82 10.12
CA GLY A 154 -1.34 3.14 11.54
C GLY A 154 -2.65 3.04 12.32
N GLY A 155 -2.85 1.91 12.99
CA GLY A 155 -3.99 1.71 13.89
C GLY A 155 -5.36 1.62 13.21
N LEU A 156 -5.39 1.42 11.90
CA LEU A 156 -6.63 1.25 11.16
C LEU A 156 -7.29 -0.09 11.52
N THR A 157 -8.61 -0.05 11.65
CA THR A 157 -9.49 -1.18 11.97
C THR A 157 -10.79 -1.05 11.18
N PRO A 158 -11.65 -2.07 11.09
CA PRO A 158 -12.97 -1.94 10.50
C PRO A 158 -13.81 -0.79 11.08
N ALA A 159 -13.65 -0.53 12.39
CA ALA A 159 -14.44 0.47 13.10
C ALA A 159 -14.03 1.93 12.80
N ASN A 160 -12.82 2.18 12.29
CA ASN A 160 -12.31 3.54 12.12
C ASN A 160 -11.84 3.87 10.69
N VAL A 161 -11.70 2.89 9.80
CA VAL A 161 -11.17 3.12 8.46
C VAL A 161 -12.06 4.04 7.63
N GLY A 162 -13.37 3.96 7.77
CA GLY A 162 -14.30 4.86 7.09
C GLY A 162 -14.08 6.32 7.49
N ASP A 163 -13.96 6.61 8.79
CA ASP A 163 -13.68 7.96 9.27
C ASP A 163 -12.30 8.45 8.86
N ALA A 164 -11.31 7.57 8.85
CA ALA A 164 -9.97 7.88 8.37
C ALA A 164 -9.98 8.31 6.89
N ILE A 165 -10.71 7.58 6.05
CA ILE A 165 -10.85 7.88 4.62
C ILE A 165 -11.58 9.21 4.41
N ARG A 166 -12.70 9.44 5.10
CA ARG A 166 -13.46 10.71 5.01
C ARG A 166 -12.64 11.92 5.44
N THR A 167 -11.79 11.73 6.48
CA THR A 167 -10.97 12.82 7.03
C THR A 167 -9.76 13.12 6.17
N ALA A 168 -8.96 12.09 5.84
CA ALA A 168 -7.66 12.25 5.19
C ALA A 168 -7.74 12.25 3.65
N ARG A 169 -8.83 11.72 3.07
CA ARG A 169 -9.02 11.52 1.62
C ARG A 169 -7.78 10.93 0.94
N PRO A 170 -7.24 9.82 1.49
CA PRO A 170 -6.04 9.23 0.95
C PRO A 170 -6.33 8.52 -0.39
N TRP A 171 -5.30 8.31 -1.20
CA TRP A 171 -5.40 7.44 -2.36
C TRP A 171 -5.74 5.99 -1.97
N GLY A 172 -5.27 5.52 -0.80
CA GLY A 172 -5.54 4.18 -0.31
C GLY A 172 -5.28 4.01 1.17
N VAL A 173 -5.58 2.82 1.68
CA VAL A 173 -5.39 2.43 3.07
C VAL A 173 -4.58 1.13 3.18
N ASP A 174 -3.76 1.02 4.22
CA ASP A 174 -2.97 -0.15 4.55
C ASP A 174 -3.27 -0.64 5.97
N VAL A 175 -3.54 -1.93 6.12
CA VAL A 175 -3.84 -2.52 7.41
C VAL A 175 -3.05 -3.80 7.64
N ALA A 176 -2.56 -3.98 8.87
CA ALA A 176 -1.92 -5.22 9.31
C ALA A 176 -2.63 -5.78 10.55
N SER A 177 -2.35 -5.24 11.74
CA SER A 177 -2.85 -5.76 13.02
C SER A 177 -4.35 -5.57 13.23
N GLY A 178 -4.95 -4.53 12.66
CA GLY A 178 -6.36 -4.21 12.86
C GLY A 178 -7.34 -5.24 12.27
N VAL A 179 -6.85 -6.19 11.49
CA VAL A 179 -7.62 -7.28 10.88
C VAL A 179 -7.05 -8.66 11.23
N GLU A 180 -6.36 -8.78 12.36
CA GLU A 180 -5.76 -10.03 12.83
C GLU A 180 -6.51 -10.64 14.01
N ALA A 181 -6.68 -11.97 13.98
CA ALA A 181 -7.10 -12.76 15.14
C ALA A 181 -5.96 -12.89 16.17
N ARG A 182 -4.72 -12.94 15.68
CA ARG A 182 -3.45 -12.92 16.44
C ARG A 182 -2.33 -12.49 15.50
N PRO A 183 -1.18 -12.03 16.02
CA PRO A 183 -0.07 -11.59 15.18
C PRO A 183 0.29 -12.62 14.09
N GLY A 184 0.26 -12.17 12.83
CA GLY A 184 0.55 -13.01 11.66
C GLY A 184 -0.60 -13.93 11.19
N ARG A 185 -1.81 -13.84 11.78
CA ARG A 185 -3.00 -14.57 11.29
C ARG A 185 -4.17 -13.62 11.15
N LYS A 186 -4.72 -13.54 9.94
CA LYS A 186 -5.87 -12.69 9.66
C LYS A 186 -7.16 -13.29 10.22
N ASP A 187 -8.07 -12.41 10.66
CA ASP A 187 -9.44 -12.78 11.04
C ASP A 187 -10.33 -12.57 9.81
N PRO A 188 -11.01 -13.61 9.30
CA PRO A 188 -11.83 -13.51 8.10
C PRO A 188 -12.95 -12.47 8.19
N ARG A 189 -13.55 -12.31 9.38
CA ARG A 189 -14.62 -11.36 9.62
C ARG A 189 -14.09 -9.92 9.62
N LEU A 190 -13.01 -9.67 10.38
CA LEU A 190 -12.40 -8.33 10.43
C LEU A 190 -11.85 -7.90 9.08
N LEU A 191 -11.29 -8.84 8.31
CA LEU A 191 -10.79 -8.57 6.96
C LEU A 191 -11.91 -8.11 6.02
N ARG A 192 -13.04 -8.83 6.03
CA ARG A 192 -14.22 -8.48 5.25
C ARG A 192 -14.77 -7.12 5.66
N GLU A 193 -15.04 -6.93 6.95
CA GLU A 193 -15.59 -5.69 7.50
C GLU A 193 -14.68 -4.48 7.16
N PHE A 194 -13.36 -4.66 7.19
CA PHE A 194 -12.42 -3.59 6.84
C PHE A 194 -12.51 -3.20 5.37
N ILE A 195 -12.47 -4.19 4.47
CA ILE A 195 -12.51 -3.94 3.02
C ILE A 195 -13.85 -3.30 2.63
N GLU A 196 -14.97 -3.83 3.17
CA GLU A 196 -16.32 -3.27 2.93
C GLU A 196 -16.40 -1.81 3.40
N ALA A 197 -15.99 -1.52 4.63
CA ALA A 197 -16.02 -0.15 5.18
C ALA A 197 -15.10 0.82 4.42
N ALA A 198 -13.94 0.35 3.94
CA ALA A 198 -13.03 1.17 3.14
C ALA A 198 -13.64 1.50 1.76
N ARG A 199 -14.25 0.53 1.10
CA ARG A 199 -14.92 0.72 -0.20
C ARG A 199 -16.12 1.66 -0.08
N GLU A 200 -16.99 1.43 0.91
CA GLU A 200 -18.16 2.27 1.17
C GLU A 200 -17.77 3.73 1.38
N ALA A 201 -16.78 4.00 2.22
CA ALA A 201 -16.31 5.37 2.45
C ALA A 201 -15.66 6.01 1.21
N GLY A 202 -14.97 5.23 0.38
CA GLY A 202 -14.42 5.69 -0.89
C GLY A 202 -15.52 6.08 -1.88
N ASP A 203 -16.53 5.23 -2.04
CA ASP A 203 -17.67 5.47 -2.94
C ASP A 203 -18.48 6.71 -2.51
N GLU A 204 -18.64 6.95 -1.20
CA GLU A 204 -19.28 8.16 -0.68
C GLU A 204 -18.54 9.43 -1.11
N ILE A 205 -17.20 9.44 -1.07
CA ILE A 205 -16.39 10.58 -1.48
C ILE A 205 -16.50 10.82 -2.99
N ASP A 206 -16.43 9.78 -3.79
CA ASP A 206 -16.56 9.88 -5.25
C ASP A 206 -17.96 10.36 -5.67
N ALA A 207 -18.99 10.04 -4.92
CA ALA A 207 -20.35 10.49 -5.19
C ALA A 207 -20.55 11.99 -4.90
N VAL A 208 -19.81 12.54 -3.93
CA VAL A 208 -19.89 13.98 -3.55
C VAL A 208 -19.03 14.86 -4.48
N GLU A 209 -17.90 14.35 -4.95
CA GLU A 209 -17.01 15.03 -5.89
C GLU A 209 -16.86 14.19 -7.17
N PRO A 210 -17.88 14.17 -8.06
CA PRO A 210 -17.73 13.45 -9.30
C PRO A 210 -16.53 14.03 -10.07
N SER A 211 -15.57 13.17 -10.44
CA SER A 211 -14.41 13.53 -11.24
C SER A 211 -14.88 14.38 -12.42
N PRO A 212 -14.26 15.54 -12.75
CA PRO A 212 -14.67 16.35 -13.88
C PRO A 212 -14.75 15.47 -15.11
N ALA A 213 -15.96 15.38 -15.68
CA ALA A 213 -16.16 14.69 -16.93
C ALA A 213 -15.16 15.28 -17.94
N VAL A 214 -14.34 14.47 -18.54
CA VAL A 214 -13.50 14.87 -19.67
C VAL A 214 -14.46 15.30 -20.74
N SER A 215 -14.68 16.61 -20.85
CA SER A 215 -15.46 17.20 -21.93
C SER A 215 -14.68 16.95 -23.21
N GLY A 216 -15.14 16.00 -24.01
CA GLY A 216 -14.60 15.75 -25.32
C GLY A 216 -14.79 16.99 -26.20
N ALA A 217 -13.70 17.61 -26.56
CA ALA A 217 -13.57 18.44 -27.76
C ALA A 217 -12.18 18.19 -28.34
N ASP A 218 -12.20 17.68 -29.55
CA ASP A 218 -11.14 17.57 -30.53
C ASP A 218 -10.11 16.44 -30.34
N GLY A 219 -10.17 15.57 -31.35
CA GLY A 219 -9.40 14.36 -31.46
C GLY A 219 -7.90 14.56 -31.54
N ASP A 220 -7.23 13.80 -30.70
CA ASP A 220 -6.02 13.09 -31.04
C ASP A 220 -5.98 11.89 -30.10
N GLU A 221 -6.07 10.69 -30.68
CA GLU A 221 -5.97 9.43 -29.95
C GLU A 221 -4.57 9.29 -29.33
N VAL A 222 -4.47 9.57 -28.03
CA VAL A 222 -3.44 8.97 -27.19
C VAL A 222 -4.18 8.06 -26.23
N ALA A 223 -4.16 6.76 -26.52
CA ALA A 223 -4.69 5.72 -25.65
C ALA A 223 -3.87 5.73 -24.34
N GLY A 224 -4.28 6.57 -23.38
CA GLY A 224 -3.79 6.59 -22.02
C GLY A 224 -4.76 5.83 -21.14
N SER A 225 -4.34 4.69 -20.61
CA SER A 225 -5.08 3.89 -19.64
C SER A 225 -5.48 4.73 -18.43
N THR A 226 -6.76 4.60 -18.03
CA THR A 226 -7.37 5.40 -16.96
C THR A 226 -7.27 4.75 -15.56
N ARG A 227 -6.48 3.68 -15.40
CA ARG A 227 -6.30 3.03 -14.11
C ARG A 227 -5.15 3.68 -13.33
N PRO A 228 -5.30 3.92 -12.02
CA PRO A 228 -4.28 4.63 -11.21
C PRO A 228 -2.96 3.87 -11.06
N TRP A 229 -2.85 2.64 -11.56
CA TRP A 229 -1.69 1.75 -11.47
C TRP A 229 -1.29 1.15 -12.82
N ASP A 230 -1.60 1.81 -13.95
CA ASP A 230 -1.17 1.39 -15.27
C ASP A 230 0.31 1.71 -15.51
N TRP A 231 1.17 1.07 -14.74
CA TRP A 231 2.60 0.97 -15.02
C TRP A 231 2.94 -0.31 -15.82
N GLU A 232 1.94 -1.03 -16.32
CA GLU A 232 2.12 -2.26 -17.09
C GLU A 232 2.46 -2.03 -18.57
N ILE A 233 2.53 -0.78 -19.03
CA ILE A 233 2.73 -0.52 -20.44
C ILE A 233 4.04 0.21 -20.65
N ASP A 234 5.12 -0.57 -20.69
CA ASP A 234 6.29 -0.34 -21.56
C ASP A 234 7.07 -1.68 -21.60
N GLU A 235 6.71 -2.54 -22.58
CA GLU A 235 7.59 -3.57 -23.11
C GLU A 235 8.51 -2.95 -24.15
#